data_9bf5fba9467ef6a890273185264e4292
#
_entry.id   9bf5fba9467ef6a890273185264e4292
#
_cell.length_a   1.000
_cell.length_b   1.000
_cell.length_c   1.000
_cell.angle_alpha   90.00
_cell.angle_beta   90.00
_cell.angle_gamma   90.00
#
_symmetry.space_group_name_H-M   'P 1'
#
loop_
_entity.id
_entity.type
_entity.pdbx_description
1 polymer ?
#
loop_
_entity_poly.entity_id
_entity_poly.type
_entity_poly.pdbx_seq_one_letter_code
_entity_poly.pdbx_strand_id
1 'polypeptide(L)'
;LTPVAPDALAETYGGGGGAFGRHFDAILQARRRESDEFYAGVIPKSLDADATNVMRQALAGMLWSKQYFYYDVNRWLEERGCDPYLPSAKRAPRNEQWHHMYTSDVISMPDKWEYPWFAAWDLAFHVLPLTLVDVDFGKQQLDLMLSENYLHPNGQIPAYEWNFSDVNPPVHPWATIYTYRLEAALRGKGDTEWLERSFQKLLLNFTWWLNRKDRAGKNAFEGGFLGLDNIGVFDRSSPLPTGGYLEQADGTAWMALFSLNMLEMAIELSLQDRTHADMVLKFIQHFVSIASATVHAGGNTGMWDEEDGFFYDVLRLPDGQAQRLKVRSMVGLLPLCAVTVFEGGFQEKFPEIAKKFQGFLEARPELKTFIHDPTRMGHAGRRLGAILDEVKLRRVLEKMLDENEFLSPHGIRSLSRFHAEHPYVFNVGGQEYRVPYLPGESDTGMFGGNSNWRGPIWVPVNALIIRGLLQYYAYYGNEFTVECPTGSGRQMNLYQVAEEISGRIASLFLRGKDGRRPVNGGEQKLQEDPHWRDYVQFYEYFHGDHGAGLGASHQTGWTGFIARGLHLFATTTAEQVLELGKGAAFEEVNPQEAGSGTNPAPR
;
A
#
# COMPACT_ATOMS: atom_id res chain seq x y z
N LEU A 1 -23.67 -12.11 -24.49
CA LEU A 1 -23.83 -12.65 -25.86
C LEU A 1 -24.65 -13.94 -25.78
N THR A 2 -25.81 -13.98 -26.45
CA THR A 2 -26.61 -15.20 -26.55
C THR A 2 -26.38 -15.78 -27.94
N PRO A 3 -25.90 -17.03 -28.08
CA PRO A 3 -25.79 -17.67 -29.37
C PRO A 3 -27.20 -18.00 -29.86
N VAL A 4 -27.59 -17.41 -30.99
CA VAL A 4 -28.88 -17.63 -31.63
C VAL A 4 -28.63 -17.98 -33.11
N ALA A 5 -29.27 -19.03 -33.60
CA ALA A 5 -29.18 -19.37 -34.99
C ALA A 5 -29.73 -18.23 -35.88
N PRO A 6 -29.14 -17.95 -37.03
CA PRO A 6 -29.56 -16.84 -37.88
C PRO A 6 -31.06 -16.84 -38.26
N ASP A 7 -31.63 -17.99 -38.42
CA ASP A 7 -33.06 -18.21 -38.74
C ASP A 7 -33.99 -17.97 -37.54
N ALA A 8 -33.49 -18.16 -36.30
CA ALA A 8 -34.23 -17.91 -35.08
C ALA A 8 -34.14 -16.45 -34.58
N LEU A 9 -33.33 -15.60 -35.22
CA LEU A 9 -33.16 -14.19 -34.81
C LEU A 9 -34.47 -13.40 -34.84
N ALA A 10 -35.29 -13.59 -35.86
CA ALA A 10 -36.56 -12.88 -35.99
C ALA A 10 -37.60 -13.34 -34.96
N GLU A 11 -37.64 -14.62 -34.62
CA GLU A 11 -38.53 -15.18 -33.60
C GLU A 11 -38.10 -14.81 -32.18
N THR A 12 -36.79 -14.84 -31.90
CA THR A 12 -36.24 -14.58 -30.58
C THR A 12 -36.24 -13.08 -30.20
N TYR A 13 -36.04 -12.19 -31.18
CA TYR A 13 -35.85 -10.76 -30.94
C TYR A 13 -36.91 -9.84 -31.59
N GLY A 14 -38.01 -10.41 -32.13
CA GLY A 14 -39.15 -9.66 -32.67
C GLY A 14 -38.84 -8.81 -33.89
N GLY A 15 -39.35 -9.20 -35.02
CA GLY A 15 -39.09 -8.73 -36.36
C GLY A 15 -38.72 -7.26 -36.56
N GLY A 16 -37.67 -7.04 -37.34
CA GLY A 16 -37.39 -5.76 -37.96
C GLY A 16 -36.09 -5.05 -37.55
N GLY A 17 -35.04 -5.77 -37.20
CA GLY A 17 -33.75 -5.10 -36.93
C GLY A 17 -32.56 -6.02 -36.79
N GLY A 18 -32.72 -7.33 -36.92
CA GLY A 18 -31.62 -8.28 -36.72
C GLY A 18 -31.03 -8.24 -35.31
N ALA A 19 -29.80 -8.73 -35.13
CA ALA A 19 -29.10 -8.82 -33.86
C ALA A 19 -28.86 -7.46 -33.18
N PHE A 20 -28.85 -6.35 -33.91
CA PHE A 20 -28.58 -4.99 -33.43
C PHE A 20 -29.84 -4.09 -33.52
N GLY A 21 -31.05 -4.66 -33.45
CA GLY A 21 -32.30 -3.93 -33.46
C GLY A 21 -32.75 -3.40 -32.11
N ARG A 22 -34.03 -3.02 -31.99
CA ARG A 22 -34.62 -2.40 -30.76
C ARG A 22 -34.38 -3.20 -29.49
N HIS A 23 -34.28 -4.51 -29.56
CA HIS A 23 -34.05 -5.37 -28.41
C HIS A 23 -32.61 -5.20 -27.89
N PHE A 24 -31.62 -5.14 -28.80
CA PHE A 24 -30.25 -4.83 -28.47
C PHE A 24 -30.12 -3.47 -27.78
N ASP A 25 -30.75 -2.44 -28.37
CA ASP A 25 -30.74 -1.09 -27.79
C ASP A 25 -31.38 -1.08 -26.39
N ALA A 26 -32.49 -1.81 -26.22
CA ALA A 26 -33.17 -1.90 -24.92
C ALA A 26 -32.29 -2.58 -23.84
N ILE A 27 -31.59 -3.66 -24.22
CA ILE A 27 -30.64 -4.34 -23.31
C ILE A 27 -29.47 -3.40 -22.97
N LEU A 28 -28.90 -2.74 -23.97
CA LEU A 28 -27.79 -1.80 -23.74
C LEU A 28 -28.20 -0.67 -22.78
N GLN A 29 -29.37 -0.09 -22.98
CA GLN A 29 -29.91 0.95 -22.09
C GLN A 29 -30.23 0.42 -20.70
N ALA A 30 -30.70 -0.82 -20.56
CA ALA A 30 -30.91 -1.45 -19.27
C ALA A 30 -29.58 -1.63 -18.51
N ARG A 31 -28.57 -2.22 -19.17
CA ARG A 31 -27.21 -2.39 -18.55
C ARG A 31 -26.59 -1.06 -18.16
N ARG A 32 -26.78 -0.01 -18.96
CA ARG A 32 -26.30 1.34 -18.63
C ARG A 32 -26.98 1.88 -17.38
N ARG A 33 -28.33 1.79 -17.29
CA ARG A 33 -29.05 2.23 -16.09
C ARG A 33 -28.62 1.48 -14.84
N GLU A 34 -28.50 0.16 -14.91
CA GLU A 34 -28.03 -0.66 -13.78
C GLU A 34 -26.62 -0.29 -13.32
N SER A 35 -25.72 0.00 -14.28
CA SER A 35 -24.39 0.50 -13.96
C SER A 35 -24.44 1.88 -13.30
N ASP A 36 -25.30 2.78 -13.80
CA ASP A 36 -25.48 4.12 -13.23
C ASP A 36 -26.05 4.04 -11.80
N GLU A 37 -27.03 3.17 -11.55
CA GLU A 37 -27.62 2.90 -10.23
C GLU A 37 -26.59 2.32 -9.27
N PHE A 38 -25.78 1.36 -9.72
CA PHE A 38 -24.72 0.76 -8.93
C PHE A 38 -23.69 1.81 -8.45
N TYR A 39 -23.13 2.59 -9.38
CA TYR A 39 -22.14 3.61 -9.03
C TYR A 39 -22.72 4.77 -8.23
N ALA A 40 -24.00 5.11 -8.41
CA ALA A 40 -24.69 6.09 -7.58
C ALA A 40 -24.82 5.65 -6.11
N GLY A 41 -24.76 4.34 -5.83
CA GLY A 41 -24.72 3.78 -4.48
C GLY A 41 -23.33 3.77 -3.83
N VAL A 42 -22.27 3.94 -4.63
CA VAL A 42 -20.87 3.88 -4.14
C VAL A 42 -20.21 5.26 -4.11
N ILE A 43 -20.50 6.10 -5.10
CA ILE A 43 -19.85 7.42 -5.27
C ILE A 43 -20.54 8.46 -4.40
N PRO A 44 -19.81 9.18 -3.52
CA PRO A 44 -20.38 10.23 -2.69
C PRO A 44 -21.04 11.35 -3.51
N LYS A 45 -22.24 11.76 -3.12
CA LYS A 45 -22.99 12.83 -3.81
C LYS A 45 -22.36 14.21 -3.70
N SER A 46 -21.41 14.39 -2.79
CA SER A 46 -20.66 15.63 -2.59
C SER A 46 -19.60 15.88 -3.68
N LEU A 47 -19.20 14.85 -4.42
CA LEU A 47 -18.25 14.97 -5.52
C LEU A 47 -18.88 15.66 -6.73
N ASP A 48 -18.13 16.54 -7.36
CA ASP A 48 -18.53 17.14 -8.63
C ASP A 48 -18.55 16.12 -9.79
N ALA A 49 -19.00 16.55 -10.95
CA ALA A 49 -19.16 15.67 -12.11
C ALA A 49 -17.83 15.08 -12.61
N ASP A 50 -16.74 15.85 -12.52
CA ASP A 50 -15.42 15.39 -13.00
C ASP A 50 -14.80 14.38 -12.02
N ALA A 51 -14.82 14.66 -10.72
CA ALA A 51 -14.38 13.74 -9.69
C ALA A 51 -15.23 12.44 -9.66
N THR A 52 -16.54 12.56 -9.88
CA THR A 52 -17.46 11.42 -10.04
C THR A 52 -17.03 10.55 -11.24
N ASN A 53 -16.71 11.17 -12.39
CA ASN A 53 -16.24 10.45 -13.57
C ASN A 53 -14.90 9.74 -13.32
N VAL A 54 -13.94 10.41 -12.68
CA VAL A 54 -12.62 9.83 -12.32
C VAL A 54 -12.79 8.64 -11.39
N MET A 55 -13.58 8.79 -10.31
CA MET A 55 -13.80 7.70 -9.35
C MET A 55 -14.50 6.50 -10.00
N ARG A 56 -15.55 6.75 -10.82
CA ARG A 56 -16.24 5.70 -11.55
C ARG A 56 -15.31 4.92 -12.47
N GLN A 57 -14.46 5.62 -13.24
CA GLN A 57 -13.54 4.96 -14.18
C GLN A 57 -12.44 4.19 -13.45
N ALA A 58 -11.92 4.71 -12.34
CA ALA A 58 -10.96 3.99 -11.50
C ALA A 58 -11.53 2.67 -10.99
N LEU A 59 -12.74 2.69 -10.40
CA LEU A 59 -13.41 1.47 -9.90
C LEU A 59 -13.78 0.51 -11.03
N ALA A 60 -14.29 1.03 -12.15
CA ALA A 60 -14.60 0.21 -13.33
C ALA A 60 -13.34 -0.45 -13.90
N GLY A 61 -12.23 0.27 -13.98
CA GLY A 61 -10.94 -0.25 -14.41
C GLY A 61 -10.46 -1.41 -13.53
N MET A 62 -10.63 -1.29 -12.21
CA MET A 62 -10.32 -2.35 -11.24
C MET A 62 -11.14 -3.63 -11.51
N LEU A 63 -12.45 -3.49 -11.82
CA LEU A 63 -13.31 -4.63 -12.18
C LEU A 63 -12.92 -5.26 -13.52
N TRP A 64 -12.47 -4.46 -14.49
CA TRP A 64 -11.98 -4.93 -15.79
C TRP A 64 -10.59 -5.56 -15.73
N SER A 65 -9.83 -5.34 -14.69
CA SER A 65 -8.50 -5.92 -14.47
C SER A 65 -8.54 -7.31 -13.83
N LYS A 66 -9.73 -7.84 -13.55
CA LYS A 66 -9.93 -9.23 -13.15
C LYS A 66 -9.66 -10.14 -14.35
N GLN A 67 -8.58 -10.93 -14.32
CA GLN A 67 -8.19 -11.81 -15.41
C GLN A 67 -7.91 -13.22 -14.90
N TYR A 68 -8.24 -14.22 -15.72
CA TYR A 68 -7.85 -15.60 -15.47
C TYR A 68 -6.36 -15.77 -15.74
N PHE A 69 -5.64 -16.27 -14.74
CA PHE A 69 -4.21 -16.57 -14.82
C PHE A 69 -3.99 -18.06 -14.58
N TYR A 70 -3.29 -18.70 -15.52
CA TYR A 70 -2.90 -20.10 -15.41
C TYR A 70 -1.39 -20.23 -15.44
N TYR A 71 -0.82 -20.83 -14.37
CA TYR A 71 0.61 -21.08 -14.28
C TYR A 71 0.89 -22.31 -13.40
N ASP A 72 1.31 -23.41 -14.03
CA ASP A 72 1.72 -24.63 -13.37
C ASP A 72 3.24 -24.67 -13.27
N VAL A 73 3.77 -24.30 -12.11
CA VAL A 73 5.22 -24.18 -11.88
C VAL A 73 5.89 -25.56 -11.88
N ASN A 74 5.22 -26.59 -11.36
CA ASN A 74 5.78 -27.95 -11.38
C ASN A 74 6.02 -28.43 -12.81
N ARG A 75 5.02 -28.32 -13.66
CA ARG A 75 5.15 -28.66 -15.08
C ARG A 75 6.23 -27.83 -15.79
N TRP A 76 6.26 -26.51 -15.52
CA TRP A 76 7.27 -25.61 -16.08
C TRP A 76 8.69 -26.01 -15.69
N LEU A 77 8.92 -26.47 -14.44
CA LEU A 77 10.21 -26.96 -13.93
C LEU A 77 10.57 -28.33 -14.52
N GLU A 78 9.61 -29.27 -14.59
CA GLU A 78 9.81 -30.60 -15.19
C GLU A 78 10.24 -30.49 -16.66
N GLU A 79 9.62 -29.62 -17.45
CA GLU A 79 10.01 -29.35 -18.84
C GLU A 79 11.45 -28.84 -18.98
N ARG A 80 12.05 -28.32 -17.89
CA ARG A 80 13.44 -27.85 -17.80
C ARG A 80 14.37 -28.82 -17.10
N GLY A 81 13.89 -30.05 -16.85
CA GLY A 81 14.66 -31.13 -16.22
C GLY A 81 14.97 -30.85 -14.75
N CYS A 82 14.14 -30.09 -14.07
CA CYS A 82 14.23 -29.88 -12.62
C CYS A 82 13.36 -30.92 -11.90
N ASP A 83 13.99 -31.72 -11.02
CA ASP A 83 13.30 -32.69 -10.16
C ASP A 83 13.44 -32.22 -8.70
N PRO A 84 12.35 -32.11 -7.92
CA PRO A 84 12.41 -31.63 -6.53
C PRO A 84 13.22 -32.54 -5.60
N TYR A 85 13.44 -33.79 -5.99
CA TYR A 85 14.16 -34.79 -5.19
C TYR A 85 15.59 -35.04 -5.65
N LEU A 86 15.99 -34.53 -6.81
CA LEU A 86 17.32 -34.74 -7.36
C LEU A 86 18.04 -33.40 -7.57
N PRO A 87 19.22 -33.18 -7.00
CA PRO A 87 20.02 -31.98 -7.27
C PRO A 87 20.29 -31.87 -8.78
N SER A 88 20.00 -30.71 -9.35
CA SER A 88 20.31 -30.43 -10.75
C SER A 88 21.83 -30.48 -10.97
N ALA A 89 22.30 -31.31 -11.89
CA ALA A 89 23.69 -31.35 -12.32
C ALA A 89 24.08 -30.14 -13.21
N LYS A 90 23.10 -29.34 -13.62
CA LYS A 90 23.24 -28.10 -14.41
C LYS A 90 22.83 -26.92 -13.56
N ARG A 91 23.10 -25.71 -14.05
CA ARG A 91 22.59 -24.48 -13.42
C ARG A 91 21.07 -24.61 -13.23
N ALA A 92 20.63 -24.53 -11.99
CA ALA A 92 19.23 -24.60 -11.63
C ALA A 92 18.41 -23.53 -12.38
N PRO A 93 17.22 -23.85 -12.92
CA PRO A 93 16.32 -22.85 -13.45
C PRO A 93 15.82 -21.93 -12.33
N ARG A 94 15.35 -20.72 -12.69
CA ARG A 94 14.68 -19.86 -11.70
C ARG A 94 13.52 -20.59 -11.04
N ASN A 95 13.21 -20.25 -9.80
CA ASN A 95 12.06 -20.78 -9.05
C ASN A 95 12.09 -22.30 -8.80
N GLU A 96 13.25 -22.96 -8.87
CA GLU A 96 13.35 -24.41 -8.67
C GLU A 96 12.78 -24.91 -7.33
N GLN A 97 12.67 -24.03 -6.33
CA GLN A 97 12.17 -24.37 -4.99
C GLN A 97 10.64 -24.29 -4.88
N TRP A 98 9.92 -23.90 -5.95
CA TRP A 98 8.50 -23.56 -5.91
C TRP A 98 7.60 -24.57 -6.64
N HIS A 99 7.94 -25.86 -6.60
CA HIS A 99 7.17 -26.93 -7.25
C HIS A 99 5.69 -26.99 -6.86
N HIS A 100 5.33 -26.51 -5.66
CA HIS A 100 3.96 -26.52 -5.16
C HIS A 100 3.08 -25.43 -5.78
N MET A 101 3.66 -24.42 -6.43
CA MET A 101 2.87 -23.29 -6.92
C MET A 101 2.07 -23.69 -8.16
N TYR A 102 0.77 -23.54 -8.01
CA TYR A 102 -0.21 -23.79 -9.07
C TYR A 102 -1.26 -22.69 -9.05
N THR A 103 -1.40 -21.99 -10.17
CA THR A 103 -2.35 -20.91 -10.34
C THR A 103 -3.35 -21.28 -11.41
N SER A 104 -4.64 -21.22 -11.11
CA SER A 104 -5.76 -21.44 -12.05
C SER A 104 -6.93 -20.58 -11.59
N ASP A 105 -6.69 -19.27 -11.44
CA ASP A 105 -7.53 -18.37 -10.69
C ASP A 105 -7.82 -17.07 -11.45
N VAL A 106 -8.91 -16.39 -11.09
CA VAL A 106 -9.16 -15.02 -11.52
C VAL A 106 -8.48 -14.09 -10.52
N ILE A 107 -7.52 -13.30 -11.01
CA ILE A 107 -6.71 -12.39 -10.20
C ILE A 107 -6.96 -10.95 -10.63
N SER A 108 -6.88 -10.02 -9.69
CA SER A 108 -6.75 -8.60 -10.00
C SER A 108 -5.33 -8.32 -10.47
N MET A 109 -5.15 -8.21 -11.78
CA MET A 109 -3.83 -7.99 -12.39
C MET A 109 -3.32 -6.59 -12.14
N PRO A 110 -1.98 -6.41 -12.02
CA PRO A 110 -1.36 -5.09 -12.02
C PRO A 110 -1.74 -4.27 -13.24
N ASP A 111 -1.59 -4.84 -14.43
CA ASP A 111 -2.07 -4.32 -15.70
C ASP A 111 -2.46 -5.48 -16.64
N LYS A 112 -3.30 -5.20 -17.65
CA LYS A 112 -3.75 -6.22 -18.60
C LYS A 112 -2.76 -6.53 -19.71
N TRP A 113 -1.78 -5.68 -19.94
CA TRP A 113 -0.87 -5.72 -21.08
C TRP A 113 0.58 -5.89 -20.68
N GLU A 114 1.08 -4.99 -19.84
CA GLU A 114 2.49 -4.93 -19.45
C GLU A 114 2.80 -5.92 -18.32
N TYR A 115 1.86 -6.08 -17.36
CA TYR A 115 2.03 -6.94 -16.18
C TYR A 115 0.84 -7.87 -15.94
N PRO A 116 0.52 -8.77 -16.92
CA PRO A 116 -0.65 -9.67 -16.83
C PRO A 116 -0.32 -10.94 -16.02
N TRP A 117 0.19 -10.77 -14.81
CA TRP A 117 0.59 -11.87 -13.92
C TRP A 117 0.34 -11.56 -12.45
N PHE A 118 0.58 -12.54 -11.59
CA PHE A 118 0.52 -12.36 -10.14
C PHE A 118 1.64 -11.44 -9.65
N ALA A 119 1.28 -10.41 -8.88
CA ALA A 119 2.20 -9.54 -8.16
C ALA A 119 1.63 -9.24 -6.76
N ALA A 120 2.37 -9.65 -5.72
CA ALA A 120 1.82 -9.76 -4.37
C ALA A 120 1.41 -8.42 -3.75
N TRP A 121 2.27 -7.40 -3.76
CA TRP A 121 1.95 -6.13 -3.12
C TRP A 121 0.97 -5.29 -3.94
N ASP A 122 1.02 -5.39 -5.27
CA ASP A 122 0.00 -4.82 -6.16
C ASP A 122 -1.38 -5.34 -5.80
N LEU A 123 -1.53 -6.67 -5.76
CA LEU A 123 -2.78 -7.34 -5.42
C LEU A 123 -3.31 -6.87 -4.07
N ALA A 124 -2.45 -6.75 -3.06
CA ALA A 124 -2.84 -6.29 -1.74
C ALA A 124 -3.30 -4.82 -1.75
N PHE A 125 -2.64 -3.92 -2.51
CA PHE A 125 -3.11 -2.55 -2.70
C PHE A 125 -4.43 -2.49 -3.47
N HIS A 126 -4.63 -3.34 -4.49
CA HIS A 126 -5.86 -3.40 -5.28
C HIS A 126 -7.08 -3.74 -4.42
N VAL A 127 -6.92 -4.62 -3.43
CA VAL A 127 -8.01 -5.02 -2.54
C VAL A 127 -8.64 -3.83 -1.83
N LEU A 128 -7.86 -2.79 -1.48
CA LEU A 128 -8.36 -1.63 -0.74
C LEU A 128 -9.49 -0.88 -1.48
N PRO A 129 -9.34 -0.44 -2.75
CA PRO A 129 -10.44 0.14 -3.51
C PRO A 129 -11.45 -0.90 -4.01
N LEU A 130 -11.03 -2.14 -4.31
CA LEU A 130 -11.94 -3.20 -4.78
C LEU A 130 -13.02 -3.52 -3.75
N THR A 131 -12.70 -3.50 -2.46
CA THR A 131 -13.69 -3.75 -1.40
C THR A 131 -14.84 -2.75 -1.36
N LEU A 132 -14.71 -1.57 -1.97
CA LEU A 132 -15.84 -0.63 -2.12
C LEU A 132 -16.91 -1.16 -3.09
N VAL A 133 -16.54 -2.00 -4.05
CA VAL A 133 -17.42 -2.48 -5.12
C VAL A 133 -17.59 -4.00 -5.13
N ASP A 134 -16.69 -4.76 -4.54
CA ASP A 134 -16.73 -6.23 -4.50
C ASP A 134 -15.93 -6.77 -3.30
N VAL A 135 -16.56 -6.78 -2.13
CA VAL A 135 -15.95 -7.25 -0.87
C VAL A 135 -15.52 -8.71 -0.98
N ASP A 136 -16.37 -9.56 -1.58
CA ASP A 136 -16.13 -11.00 -1.63
C ASP A 136 -14.94 -11.33 -2.51
N PHE A 137 -14.81 -10.66 -3.64
CA PHE A 137 -13.62 -10.79 -4.48
C PHE A 137 -12.36 -10.25 -3.78
N GLY A 138 -12.45 -9.14 -3.07
CA GLY A 138 -11.34 -8.63 -2.26
C GLY A 138 -10.86 -9.65 -1.22
N LYS A 139 -11.78 -10.29 -0.49
CA LYS A 139 -11.46 -11.38 0.46
C LYS A 139 -10.82 -12.58 -0.25
N GLN A 140 -11.36 -13.00 -1.41
CA GLN A 140 -10.81 -14.10 -2.19
C GLN A 140 -9.38 -13.84 -2.64
N GLN A 141 -9.04 -12.62 -3.03
CA GLN A 141 -7.67 -12.26 -3.43
C GLN A 141 -6.68 -12.37 -2.26
N LEU A 142 -7.09 -11.99 -1.05
CA LEU A 142 -6.25 -12.14 0.16
C LEU A 142 -6.15 -13.61 0.57
N ASP A 143 -7.22 -14.38 0.48
CA ASP A 143 -7.21 -15.82 0.72
C ASP A 143 -6.29 -16.55 -0.26
N LEU A 144 -6.29 -16.13 -1.53
CA LEU A 144 -5.45 -16.69 -2.58
C LEU A 144 -3.96 -16.55 -2.24
N MET A 145 -3.52 -15.34 -1.86
CA MET A 145 -2.13 -15.08 -1.46
C MET A 145 -1.66 -15.96 -0.30
N LEU A 146 -2.58 -16.36 0.57
CA LEU A 146 -2.33 -17.16 1.77
C LEU A 146 -2.70 -18.64 1.60
N SER A 147 -3.08 -19.06 0.39
CA SER A 147 -3.38 -20.46 0.09
C SER A 147 -2.12 -21.29 -0.04
N GLU A 148 -2.25 -22.61 0.07
CA GLU A 148 -1.16 -23.57 -0.09
C GLU A 148 -0.52 -23.54 -1.48
N ASN A 149 -1.24 -23.05 -2.48
CA ASN A 149 -0.76 -22.94 -3.85
C ASN A 149 0.12 -21.71 -4.10
N TYR A 150 0.08 -20.73 -3.21
CA TYR A 150 0.85 -19.47 -3.33
C TYR A 150 1.86 -19.32 -2.18
N LEU A 151 1.40 -19.54 -0.94
CA LEU A 151 2.27 -19.45 0.24
C LEU A 151 3.22 -20.65 0.26
N HIS A 152 4.53 -20.38 0.17
CA HIS A 152 5.53 -21.43 0.27
C HIS A 152 5.45 -22.13 1.64
N PRO A 153 5.72 -23.45 1.73
CA PRO A 153 5.71 -24.18 3.01
C PRO A 153 6.61 -23.58 4.11
N ASN A 154 7.64 -22.80 3.73
CA ASN A 154 8.47 -22.06 4.69
C ASN A 154 7.83 -20.74 5.18
N GLY A 155 6.67 -20.33 4.65
CA GLY A 155 5.96 -19.10 5.00
C GLY A 155 6.25 -17.89 4.08
N GLN A 156 7.05 -18.02 3.03
CA GLN A 156 7.30 -16.97 2.06
C GLN A 156 6.11 -16.80 1.10
N ILE A 157 5.78 -15.53 0.79
CA ILE A 157 4.88 -15.18 -0.32
C ILE A 157 5.76 -14.75 -1.49
N PRO A 158 5.57 -15.28 -2.72
CA PRO A 158 6.33 -14.87 -3.88
C PRO A 158 5.99 -13.42 -4.25
N ALA A 159 6.98 -12.63 -4.64
CA ALA A 159 6.74 -11.26 -5.09
C ALA A 159 5.96 -11.23 -6.40
N TYR A 160 6.44 -12.00 -7.38
CA TYR A 160 5.90 -12.11 -8.75
C TYR A 160 6.49 -13.37 -9.41
N GLU A 161 6.02 -13.75 -10.59
CA GLU A 161 6.39 -15.04 -11.21
C GLU A 161 7.84 -15.17 -11.68
N TRP A 162 8.53 -14.07 -11.97
CA TRP A 162 9.87 -14.11 -12.54
C TRP A 162 10.92 -14.61 -11.56
N ASN A 163 10.86 -14.18 -10.32
CA ASN A 163 11.80 -14.56 -9.29
C ASN A 163 11.10 -14.66 -7.93
N PHE A 164 10.71 -15.87 -7.54
CA PHE A 164 10.01 -16.09 -6.28
C PHE A 164 10.89 -15.87 -5.04
N SER A 165 12.23 -15.80 -5.18
CA SER A 165 13.12 -15.47 -4.06
C SER A 165 13.10 -13.99 -3.69
N ASP A 166 12.67 -13.11 -4.59
CA ASP A 166 12.40 -11.72 -4.29
C ASP A 166 11.16 -11.59 -3.40
N VAL A 167 11.10 -10.54 -2.60
CA VAL A 167 9.94 -10.26 -1.75
C VAL A 167 9.44 -8.85 -2.00
N ASN A 168 8.12 -8.72 -1.96
CA ASN A 168 7.46 -7.43 -1.92
C ASN A 168 7.19 -7.01 -0.47
N PRO A 169 6.95 -5.73 -0.22
CA PRO A 169 6.51 -5.26 1.09
C PRO A 169 5.25 -6.00 1.56
N PRO A 170 5.14 -6.32 2.86
CA PRO A 170 3.97 -7.00 3.40
C PRO A 170 2.78 -6.04 3.56
N VAL A 171 2.13 -5.69 2.46
CA VAL A 171 0.91 -4.85 2.42
C VAL A 171 -0.34 -5.64 2.81
N HIS A 172 -0.34 -6.94 2.56
CA HIS A 172 -1.49 -7.84 2.78
C HIS A 172 -2.04 -7.88 4.21
N PRO A 173 -1.26 -7.74 5.31
CA PRO A 173 -1.85 -7.66 6.65
C PRO A 173 -2.69 -6.40 6.85
N TRP A 174 -2.26 -5.28 6.31
CA TRP A 174 -3.06 -4.05 6.31
C TRP A 174 -4.33 -4.22 5.47
N ALA A 175 -4.21 -4.76 4.26
CA ALA A 175 -5.37 -5.04 3.40
C ALA A 175 -6.37 -5.97 4.11
N THR A 176 -5.91 -6.98 4.85
CA THR A 176 -6.78 -7.92 5.59
C THR A 176 -7.61 -7.22 6.66
N ILE A 177 -6.98 -6.49 7.58
CA ILE A 177 -7.74 -5.81 8.63
C ILE A 177 -8.61 -4.66 8.09
N TYR A 178 -8.17 -4.01 7.01
CA TYR A 178 -8.96 -3.01 6.30
C TYR A 178 -10.24 -3.61 5.70
N THR A 179 -10.10 -4.72 4.96
CA THR A 179 -11.22 -5.43 4.32
C THR A 179 -12.23 -5.91 5.36
N TYR A 180 -11.77 -6.49 6.47
CA TYR A 180 -12.63 -6.90 7.58
C TYR A 180 -13.47 -5.73 8.13
N ARG A 181 -12.84 -4.57 8.35
CA ARG A 181 -13.54 -3.38 8.87
C ARG A 181 -14.50 -2.78 7.85
N LEU A 182 -14.11 -2.75 6.59
CA LEU A 182 -14.99 -2.26 5.54
C LEU A 182 -16.19 -3.20 5.34
N GLU A 183 -15.98 -4.52 5.37
CA GLU A 183 -17.07 -5.50 5.36
C GLU A 183 -18.03 -5.27 6.54
N ALA A 184 -17.50 -5.05 7.75
CA ALA A 184 -18.31 -4.77 8.93
C ALA A 184 -19.18 -3.50 8.76
N ALA A 185 -18.62 -2.45 8.16
CA ALA A 185 -19.35 -1.22 7.86
C ALA A 185 -20.43 -1.42 6.78
N LEU A 186 -20.11 -2.14 5.70
CA LEU A 186 -21.04 -2.37 4.59
C LEU A 186 -22.17 -3.35 4.91
N ARG A 187 -21.89 -4.36 5.76
CA ARG A 187 -22.79 -5.49 6.03
C ARG A 187 -23.31 -5.52 7.47
N GLY A 188 -22.90 -4.55 8.30
CA GLY A 188 -23.24 -4.45 9.72
C GLY A 188 -22.49 -5.46 10.61
N LYS A 189 -21.71 -6.38 10.03
CA LYS A 189 -20.90 -7.37 10.75
C LYS A 189 -19.71 -7.82 9.90
N GLY A 190 -18.53 -7.86 10.50
CA GLY A 190 -17.33 -8.47 9.90
C GLY A 190 -17.32 -10.00 10.07
N ASP A 191 -16.71 -10.67 9.12
CA ASP A 191 -16.51 -12.12 9.14
C ASP A 191 -15.29 -12.48 10.01
N THR A 192 -15.54 -12.73 11.28
CA THR A 192 -14.50 -13.05 12.26
C THR A 192 -13.81 -14.38 11.98
N GLU A 193 -14.53 -15.38 11.46
CA GLU A 193 -13.93 -16.65 11.10
C GLU A 193 -12.91 -16.49 9.96
N TRP A 194 -13.24 -15.67 8.97
CA TRP A 194 -12.29 -15.31 7.91
C TRP A 194 -11.08 -14.56 8.47
N LEU A 195 -11.29 -13.60 9.38
CA LEU A 195 -10.20 -12.85 10.01
C LEU A 195 -9.27 -13.77 10.79
N GLU A 196 -9.82 -14.74 11.54
CA GLU A 196 -9.04 -15.71 12.31
C GLU A 196 -8.20 -16.62 11.41
N ARG A 197 -8.80 -17.19 10.35
CA ARG A 197 -8.06 -17.99 9.37
C ARG A 197 -6.93 -17.20 8.71
N SER A 198 -7.19 -15.96 8.33
CA SER A 198 -6.18 -15.07 7.76
C SER A 198 -5.07 -14.77 8.76
N PHE A 199 -5.41 -14.47 10.01
CA PHE A 199 -4.45 -14.22 11.08
C PHE A 199 -3.49 -15.40 11.30
N GLN A 200 -4.01 -16.64 11.34
CA GLN A 200 -3.20 -17.85 11.51
C GLN A 200 -2.21 -18.03 10.36
N LYS A 201 -2.62 -17.80 9.11
CA LYS A 201 -1.74 -17.91 7.93
C LYS A 201 -0.73 -16.77 7.86
N LEU A 202 -1.13 -15.56 8.23
CA LEU A 202 -0.25 -14.40 8.34
C LEU A 202 0.87 -14.61 9.37
N LEU A 203 0.65 -15.39 10.43
CA LEU A 203 1.68 -15.78 11.40
C LEU A 203 2.83 -16.54 10.74
N LEU A 204 2.56 -17.39 9.75
CA LEU A 204 3.59 -18.12 9.01
C LEU A 204 4.48 -17.15 8.23
N ASN A 205 3.87 -16.21 7.53
CA ASN A 205 4.61 -15.20 6.77
C ASN A 205 5.38 -14.23 7.68
N PHE A 206 4.77 -13.78 8.77
CA PHE A 206 5.45 -12.94 9.77
C PHE A 206 6.70 -13.63 10.34
N THR A 207 6.57 -14.92 10.70
CA THR A 207 7.67 -15.72 11.24
C THR A 207 8.76 -15.94 10.20
N TRP A 208 8.40 -16.11 8.92
CA TRP A 208 9.37 -16.20 7.83
C TRP A 208 10.23 -14.92 7.74
N TRP A 209 9.61 -13.74 7.81
CA TRP A 209 10.32 -12.46 7.83
C TRP A 209 11.30 -12.36 8.98
N LEU A 210 10.88 -12.69 10.20
CA LEU A 210 11.74 -12.67 11.39
C LEU A 210 12.96 -13.58 11.24
N ASN A 211 12.80 -14.76 10.64
CA ASN A 211 13.85 -15.77 10.55
C ASN A 211 14.76 -15.60 9.32
N ARG A 212 14.29 -14.94 8.27
CA ARG A 212 14.98 -14.88 6.98
C ARG A 212 15.48 -13.50 6.60
N LYS A 213 14.91 -12.45 7.15
CA LYS A 213 15.22 -11.07 6.79
C LYS A 213 15.84 -10.27 7.93
N ASP A 214 15.93 -10.81 9.12
CA ASP A 214 16.73 -10.27 10.25
C ASP A 214 18.00 -11.11 10.43
N ARG A 215 19.01 -10.81 9.63
CA ARG A 215 20.29 -11.56 9.59
C ARG A 215 21.00 -11.63 10.93
N ALA A 216 20.97 -10.53 11.69
CA ALA A 216 21.67 -10.38 12.96
C ALA A 216 20.81 -10.74 14.18
N GLY A 217 19.52 -11.03 14.01
CA GLY A 217 18.57 -11.23 15.12
C GLY A 217 18.37 -9.98 15.97
N LYS A 218 18.49 -8.78 15.38
CA LYS A 218 18.45 -7.48 16.08
C LYS A 218 17.22 -6.64 15.76
N ASN A 219 16.23 -7.23 15.09
CA ASN A 219 15.00 -6.58 14.64
C ASN A 219 15.24 -5.44 13.62
N ALA A 220 16.35 -5.48 12.88
CA ALA A 220 16.64 -4.64 11.74
C ALA A 220 16.65 -5.52 10.48
N PHE A 221 15.84 -5.19 9.49
CA PHE A 221 15.53 -6.08 8.39
C PHE A 221 16.24 -5.70 7.09
N GLU A 222 16.75 -6.70 6.39
CA GLU A 222 17.17 -6.61 4.99
C GLU A 222 16.01 -7.12 4.12
N GLY A 223 15.23 -6.21 3.54
CA GLY A 223 14.12 -6.59 2.66
C GLY A 223 14.58 -7.08 1.29
N GLY A 224 15.75 -6.65 0.85
CA GLY A 224 16.21 -6.84 -0.52
C GLY A 224 15.45 -5.94 -1.49
N PHE A 225 14.92 -6.49 -2.57
CA PHE A 225 14.23 -5.80 -3.66
C PHE A 225 13.10 -4.84 -3.19
N LEU A 226 12.09 -5.36 -2.49
CA LEU A 226 10.93 -4.63 -1.96
C LEU A 226 10.15 -3.80 -2.99
N GLY A 227 10.21 -4.14 -4.28
CA GLY A 227 9.45 -3.45 -5.33
C GLY A 227 9.88 -2.01 -5.64
N LEU A 228 11.00 -1.53 -5.09
CA LEU A 228 11.52 -0.19 -5.30
C LEU A 228 12.78 -0.23 -6.19
N ASP A 229 12.62 -0.60 -7.43
CA ASP A 229 13.64 -1.05 -8.38
C ASP A 229 14.98 -0.31 -8.28
N ASN A 230 15.03 0.95 -8.71
CA ASN A 230 16.27 1.73 -8.77
C ASN A 230 16.44 2.76 -7.64
N ILE A 231 15.67 2.67 -6.55
CA ILE A 231 15.63 3.71 -5.51
C ILE A 231 16.95 3.86 -4.74
N GLY A 232 17.67 2.75 -4.57
CA GLY A 232 18.93 2.70 -3.84
C GLY A 232 20.14 3.06 -4.69
N VAL A 233 21.30 3.13 -4.03
CA VAL A 233 22.60 3.30 -4.70
C VAL A 233 23.08 1.99 -5.32
N PHE A 234 22.67 0.86 -4.79
CA PHE A 234 22.96 -0.48 -5.30
C PHE A 234 21.69 -1.21 -5.72
N ASP A 235 21.82 -2.20 -6.57
CA ASP A 235 20.79 -3.21 -6.80
C ASP A 235 20.59 -4.02 -5.53
N ARG A 236 19.42 -3.89 -4.91
CA ARG A 236 19.08 -4.51 -3.62
C ARG A 236 18.78 -6.02 -3.73
N SER A 237 18.59 -6.55 -4.94
CA SER A 237 18.42 -7.99 -5.22
C SER A 237 19.74 -8.72 -5.42
N SER A 238 20.85 -8.00 -5.57
CA SER A 238 22.15 -8.55 -5.89
C SER A 238 23.12 -8.46 -4.71
N PRO A 239 24.17 -9.33 -4.65
CA PRO A 239 25.25 -9.15 -3.69
C PRO A 239 25.88 -7.77 -3.80
N LEU A 240 26.07 -7.09 -2.68
CA LEU A 240 26.62 -5.75 -2.66
C LEU A 240 28.10 -5.72 -3.12
N PRO A 241 28.52 -4.72 -3.89
CA PRO A 241 29.90 -4.59 -4.32
C PRO A 241 30.89 -4.39 -3.17
N THR A 242 30.40 -4.02 -2.00
CA THR A 242 31.19 -3.89 -0.76
C THR A 242 31.41 -5.21 -0.04
N GLY A 243 30.73 -6.29 -0.41
CA GLY A 243 30.73 -7.58 0.28
C GLY A 243 29.94 -7.58 1.61
N GLY A 244 29.30 -6.47 1.97
CA GLY A 244 28.48 -6.33 3.19
C GLY A 244 26.99 -6.62 2.95
N TYR A 245 26.13 -6.02 3.78
CA TYR A 245 24.68 -6.11 3.65
C TYR A 245 24.00 -4.80 4.07
N LEU A 246 22.73 -4.64 3.68
CA LEU A 246 21.93 -3.47 4.04
C LEU A 246 20.93 -3.81 5.16
N GLU A 247 20.93 -3.02 6.22
CA GLU A 247 19.78 -2.90 7.10
C GLU A 247 18.89 -1.80 6.51
N GLN A 248 17.72 -2.18 6.04
CA GLN A 248 16.86 -1.31 5.23
C GLN A 248 15.81 -0.60 6.09
N ALA A 249 15.73 0.73 5.94
CA ALA A 249 14.78 1.54 6.69
C ALA A 249 13.33 1.25 6.26
N ASP A 250 13.10 1.00 4.97
CA ASP A 250 11.79 0.56 4.45
C ASP A 250 11.44 -0.85 4.93
N GLY A 251 12.33 -1.83 4.77
CA GLY A 251 12.09 -3.20 5.21
C GLY A 251 11.77 -3.30 6.69
N THR A 252 12.49 -2.53 7.51
CA THR A 252 12.27 -2.50 8.96
C THR A 252 10.95 -1.79 9.31
N ALA A 253 10.62 -0.69 8.63
CA ALA A 253 9.34 0.00 8.80
C ALA A 253 8.14 -0.88 8.40
N TRP A 254 8.25 -1.64 7.31
CA TRP A 254 7.22 -2.59 6.89
C TRP A 254 6.98 -3.68 7.94
N MET A 255 8.02 -4.18 8.58
CA MET A 255 7.88 -5.17 9.64
C MET A 255 7.30 -4.58 10.94
N ALA A 256 7.60 -3.32 11.24
CA ALA A 256 6.93 -2.59 12.31
C ALA A 256 5.43 -2.44 12.02
N LEU A 257 5.06 -2.06 10.79
CA LEU A 257 3.65 -1.96 10.37
C LEU A 257 2.95 -3.33 10.38
N PHE A 258 3.61 -4.38 9.91
CA PHE A 258 3.08 -5.75 9.98
C PHE A 258 2.77 -6.14 11.43
N SER A 259 3.69 -5.85 12.37
CA SER A 259 3.46 -6.11 13.80
C SER A 259 2.24 -5.36 14.32
N LEU A 260 2.04 -4.10 13.93
CA LEU A 260 0.87 -3.31 14.30
C LEU A 260 -0.42 -3.87 13.71
N ASN A 261 -0.43 -4.31 12.45
CA ASN A 261 -1.62 -4.88 11.83
C ASN A 261 -1.98 -6.23 12.49
N MET A 262 -0.99 -7.08 12.81
CA MET A 262 -1.22 -8.30 13.55
C MET A 262 -1.72 -8.01 14.98
N LEU A 263 -1.21 -6.96 15.62
CA LEU A 263 -1.71 -6.49 16.91
C LEU A 263 -3.19 -6.07 16.82
N GLU A 264 -3.56 -5.31 15.81
CA GLU A 264 -4.95 -4.89 15.59
C GLU A 264 -5.88 -6.10 15.40
N MET A 265 -5.47 -7.08 14.61
CA MET A 265 -6.24 -8.33 14.42
C MET A 265 -6.32 -9.15 15.71
N ALA A 266 -5.22 -9.27 16.47
CA ALA A 266 -5.20 -9.98 17.75
C ALA A 266 -6.12 -9.33 18.78
N ILE A 267 -6.19 -7.99 18.83
CA ILE A 267 -7.14 -7.27 19.70
C ILE A 267 -8.58 -7.57 19.27
N GLU A 268 -8.89 -7.48 17.97
CA GLU A 268 -10.23 -7.73 17.44
C GLU A 268 -10.71 -9.16 17.77
N LEU A 269 -9.87 -10.16 17.49
CA LEU A 269 -10.16 -11.56 17.81
C LEU A 269 -10.28 -11.80 19.31
N SER A 270 -9.45 -11.16 20.14
CA SER A 270 -9.47 -11.31 21.60
C SER A 270 -10.74 -10.75 22.27
N LEU A 271 -11.45 -9.84 21.60
CA LEU A 271 -12.76 -9.35 22.09
C LEU A 271 -13.83 -10.42 21.99
N GLN A 272 -13.68 -11.38 21.07
CA GLN A 272 -14.61 -12.49 20.88
C GLN A 272 -14.12 -13.76 21.58
N ASP A 273 -12.83 -14.10 21.45
CA ASP A 273 -12.22 -15.25 22.09
C ASP A 273 -10.91 -14.87 22.80
N ARG A 274 -10.91 -14.96 24.12
CA ARG A 274 -9.78 -14.63 24.99
C ARG A 274 -8.54 -15.51 24.77
N THR A 275 -8.64 -16.62 24.04
CA THR A 275 -7.48 -17.45 23.68
C THR A 275 -6.45 -16.69 22.82
N HIS A 276 -6.86 -15.64 22.11
CA HIS A 276 -5.96 -14.78 21.34
C HIS A 276 -5.24 -13.69 22.15
N ALA A 277 -5.53 -13.57 23.44
CA ALA A 277 -5.06 -12.45 24.27
C ALA A 277 -3.54 -12.43 24.48
N ASP A 278 -2.86 -13.58 24.47
CA ASP A 278 -1.40 -13.68 24.56
C ASP A 278 -0.72 -13.14 23.28
N MET A 279 -1.36 -13.26 22.12
CA MET A 279 -0.86 -12.72 20.88
C MET A 279 -0.84 -11.18 20.86
N VAL A 280 -1.75 -10.54 21.60
CA VAL A 280 -1.72 -9.08 21.80
C VAL A 280 -0.40 -8.66 22.43
N LEU A 281 0.02 -9.30 23.54
CA LEU A 281 1.30 -9.00 24.17
C LEU A 281 2.49 -9.29 23.26
N LYS A 282 2.45 -10.42 22.55
CA LYS A 282 3.50 -10.81 21.60
C LYS A 282 3.73 -9.74 20.54
N PHE A 283 2.68 -9.24 19.89
CA PHE A 283 2.83 -8.25 18.83
C PHE A 283 3.15 -6.84 19.33
N ILE A 284 2.73 -6.47 20.53
CA ILE A 284 3.22 -5.25 21.19
C ILE A 284 4.75 -5.33 21.38
N GLN A 285 5.25 -6.46 21.90
CA GLN A 285 6.69 -6.65 22.14
C GLN A 285 7.48 -6.65 20.82
N HIS A 286 7.00 -7.32 19.77
CA HIS A 286 7.62 -7.29 18.45
C HIS A 286 7.68 -5.86 17.90
N PHE A 287 6.56 -5.14 17.93
CA PHE A 287 6.51 -3.77 17.45
C PHE A 287 7.52 -2.87 18.18
N VAL A 288 7.51 -2.87 19.51
CA VAL A 288 8.41 -2.02 20.29
C VAL A 288 9.88 -2.36 20.02
N SER A 289 10.22 -3.64 19.90
CA SER A 289 11.58 -4.09 19.59
C SER A 289 12.05 -3.65 18.20
N ILE A 290 11.20 -3.81 17.18
CA ILE A 290 11.49 -3.40 15.79
C ILE A 290 11.58 -1.87 15.70
N ALA A 291 10.62 -1.16 16.28
CA ALA A 291 10.59 0.29 16.29
C ALA A 291 11.84 0.90 16.97
N SER A 292 12.23 0.34 18.10
CA SER A 292 13.48 0.74 18.78
C SER A 292 14.72 0.49 17.92
N ALA A 293 14.78 -0.68 17.27
CA ALA A 293 15.90 -1.05 16.39
C ALA A 293 16.01 -0.14 15.15
N THR A 294 14.90 0.35 14.62
CA THR A 294 14.88 1.32 13.51
C THR A 294 15.66 2.59 13.87
N VAL A 295 15.47 3.08 15.10
CA VAL A 295 16.15 4.31 15.55
C VAL A 295 17.55 4.02 16.03
N HIS A 296 17.74 2.92 16.77
CA HIS A 296 18.99 2.59 17.44
C HIS A 296 19.33 1.10 17.32
N ALA A 297 19.87 0.69 16.18
CA ALA A 297 20.25 -0.70 15.92
C ALA A 297 21.45 -1.13 16.74
N GLY A 298 21.21 -1.62 17.95
CA GLY A 298 22.19 -2.41 18.72
C GLY A 298 23.53 -1.75 19.03
N GLY A 299 23.53 -0.47 19.29
CA GLY A 299 24.66 0.20 19.95
C GLY A 299 25.54 1.10 19.12
N ASN A 300 25.51 1.11 17.78
CA ASN A 300 26.44 1.96 17.01
C ASN A 300 25.76 2.86 16.00
N THR A 301 25.22 2.33 14.92
CA THR A 301 24.65 3.14 13.84
C THR A 301 23.26 2.63 13.54
N GLY A 302 22.22 3.36 13.97
CA GLY A 302 20.83 3.12 13.60
C GLY A 302 20.47 3.81 12.28
N MET A 303 19.23 3.63 11.85
CA MET A 303 18.73 4.22 10.59
C MET A 303 18.43 5.71 10.75
N TRP A 304 18.10 6.18 11.94
CA TRP A 304 17.87 7.60 12.22
C TRP A 304 19.17 8.40 12.21
N ASP A 305 19.22 9.45 11.40
CA ASP A 305 20.32 10.43 11.42
C ASP A 305 19.88 11.69 12.19
N GLU A 306 20.55 11.94 13.31
CA GLU A 306 20.19 13.03 14.20
C GLU A 306 20.51 14.41 13.62
N GLU A 307 21.52 14.52 12.77
CA GLU A 307 21.88 15.77 12.10
C GLU A 307 20.85 16.12 11.03
N ASP A 308 20.57 15.19 10.11
CA ASP A 308 19.64 15.40 9.01
C ASP A 308 18.16 15.35 9.45
N GLY A 309 17.84 14.72 10.58
CA GLY A 309 16.45 14.49 11.01
C GLY A 309 15.68 13.60 10.04
N PHE A 310 16.33 12.54 9.56
CA PHE A 310 15.76 11.67 8.53
C PHE A 310 16.25 10.22 8.70
N PHE A 311 15.53 9.25 8.13
CA PHE A 311 15.94 7.85 8.16
C PHE A 311 16.67 7.46 6.87
N TYR A 312 17.66 6.58 7.02
CA TYR A 312 18.47 6.06 5.92
C TYR A 312 18.75 4.57 6.08
N ASP A 313 18.96 3.87 4.98
CA ASP A 313 19.53 2.53 4.99
C ASP A 313 20.93 2.56 5.61
N VAL A 314 21.29 1.50 6.32
CA VAL A 314 22.61 1.34 6.93
C VAL A 314 23.35 0.21 6.21
N LEU A 315 24.47 0.56 5.59
CA LEU A 315 25.42 -0.39 5.03
C LEU A 315 26.31 -0.95 6.15
N ARG A 316 26.27 -2.26 6.33
CA ARG A 316 27.18 -3.00 7.21
C ARG A 316 28.31 -3.60 6.39
N LEU A 317 29.54 -3.21 6.65
CA LEU A 317 30.73 -3.71 5.99
C LEU A 317 31.26 -5.00 6.64
N PRO A 318 32.03 -5.83 5.90
CA PRO A 318 32.59 -7.07 6.44
C PRO A 318 33.53 -6.89 7.65
N ASP A 319 34.15 -5.73 7.78
CA ASP A 319 35.03 -5.36 8.90
C ASP A 319 34.26 -4.89 10.17
N GLY A 320 32.92 -4.89 10.10
CA GLY A 320 32.04 -4.46 11.19
C GLY A 320 31.75 -2.96 11.21
N GLN A 321 32.33 -2.16 10.32
CA GLN A 321 31.96 -0.77 10.17
C GLN A 321 30.54 -0.62 9.63
N ALA A 322 29.91 0.52 9.96
CA ALA A 322 28.57 0.83 9.52
C ALA A 322 28.47 2.26 9.00
N GLN A 323 27.77 2.43 7.87
CA GLN A 323 27.59 3.74 7.24
C GLN A 323 26.15 3.92 6.78
N ARG A 324 25.55 5.08 7.06
CA ARG A 324 24.26 5.47 6.49
C ARG A 324 24.44 5.85 5.03
N LEU A 325 23.60 5.31 4.15
CA LEU A 325 23.51 5.73 2.76
C LEU A 325 22.52 6.90 2.67
N LYS A 326 23.04 8.13 2.71
CA LYS A 326 22.23 9.36 2.83
C LYS A 326 21.47 9.72 1.53
N VAL A 327 20.70 8.78 1.02
CA VAL A 327 19.77 8.98 -0.11
C VAL A 327 18.43 9.41 0.45
N ARG A 328 18.04 10.68 0.26
CA ARG A 328 16.74 11.21 0.69
C ARG A 328 15.64 10.70 -0.24
N SER A 329 15.05 9.58 0.12
CA SER A 329 14.02 8.88 -0.66
C SER A 329 12.83 8.46 0.19
N MET A 330 11.80 7.90 -0.44
CA MET A 330 10.65 7.29 0.25
C MET A 330 11.06 6.22 1.27
N VAL A 331 12.20 5.55 1.07
CA VAL A 331 12.75 4.60 2.05
C VAL A 331 12.81 5.23 3.44
N GLY A 332 13.28 6.48 3.54
CA GLY A 332 13.35 7.22 4.80
C GLY A 332 12.02 7.85 5.26
N LEU A 333 11.00 7.89 4.42
CA LEU A 333 9.64 8.31 4.80
C LEU A 333 8.79 7.16 5.35
N LEU A 334 9.06 5.92 4.96
CA LEU A 334 8.25 4.76 5.36
C LEU A 334 8.18 4.52 6.88
N PRO A 335 9.19 4.82 7.71
CA PRO A 335 9.04 4.76 9.16
C PRO A 335 7.88 5.60 9.72
N LEU A 336 7.50 6.72 9.08
CA LEU A 336 6.30 7.49 9.41
C LEU A 336 5.02 6.66 9.21
N CYS A 337 5.00 5.76 8.22
CA CYS A 337 3.82 4.95 7.90
C CYS A 337 3.59 3.80 8.89
N ALA A 338 4.61 3.40 9.65
CA ALA A 338 4.51 2.37 10.68
C ALA A 338 3.87 2.93 11.96
N VAL A 339 2.59 3.25 11.86
CA VAL A 339 1.79 3.88 12.91
C VAL A 339 0.38 3.30 12.96
N THR A 340 -0.16 3.15 14.16
CA THR A 340 -1.59 2.93 14.39
C THR A 340 -2.04 3.52 15.72
N VAL A 341 -3.25 4.04 15.76
CA VAL A 341 -3.90 4.52 16.98
C VAL A 341 -4.73 3.39 17.59
N PHE A 342 -4.72 3.31 18.91
CA PHE A 342 -5.55 2.41 19.70
C PHE A 342 -6.56 3.23 20.50
N GLU A 343 -7.83 2.85 20.42
CA GLU A 343 -8.89 3.53 21.15
C GLU A 343 -8.71 3.42 22.66
N GLY A 344 -9.29 4.32 23.42
CA GLY A 344 -9.29 4.30 24.87
C GLY A 344 -9.87 3.01 25.48
N GLY A 345 -9.58 2.76 26.76
CA GLY A 345 -10.13 1.59 27.44
C GLY A 345 -9.34 0.28 27.24
N PHE A 346 -8.12 0.34 26.69
CA PHE A 346 -7.30 -0.88 26.53
C PHE A 346 -6.96 -1.56 27.87
N GLN A 347 -6.67 -0.76 28.90
CA GLN A 347 -6.35 -1.31 30.23
C GLN A 347 -7.53 -2.00 30.89
N GLU A 348 -8.73 -1.47 30.69
CA GLU A 348 -9.99 -2.02 31.19
C GLU A 348 -10.35 -3.31 30.47
N LYS A 349 -10.14 -3.35 29.16
CA LYS A 349 -10.41 -4.53 28.31
C LYS A 349 -9.40 -5.66 28.52
N PHE A 350 -8.11 -5.31 28.75
CA PHE A 350 -6.99 -6.25 28.81
C PHE A 350 -6.07 -5.98 30.03
N PRO A 351 -6.56 -6.02 31.29
CA PRO A 351 -5.78 -5.60 32.46
C PRO A 351 -4.50 -6.43 32.66
N GLU A 352 -4.56 -7.74 32.48
CA GLU A 352 -3.40 -8.63 32.63
C GLU A 352 -2.33 -8.37 31.56
N ILE A 353 -2.73 -8.08 30.33
CA ILE A 353 -1.80 -7.74 29.23
C ILE A 353 -1.17 -6.39 29.50
N ALA A 354 -1.95 -5.40 29.89
CA ALA A 354 -1.43 -4.08 30.24
C ALA A 354 -0.38 -4.14 31.36
N LYS A 355 -0.64 -4.95 32.41
CA LYS A 355 0.32 -5.19 33.50
C LYS A 355 1.60 -5.86 33.02
N LYS A 356 1.49 -6.93 32.20
CA LYS A 356 2.65 -7.64 31.64
C LYS A 356 3.47 -6.72 30.73
N PHE A 357 2.80 -5.91 29.91
CA PHE A 357 3.45 -4.95 29.02
C PHE A 357 4.17 -3.86 29.80
N GLN A 358 3.55 -3.34 30.86
CA GLN A 358 4.21 -2.38 31.73
C GLN A 358 5.48 -2.99 32.36
N GLY A 359 5.42 -4.20 32.92
CA GLY A 359 6.57 -4.92 33.44
C GLY A 359 7.68 -5.14 32.39
N PHE A 360 7.30 -5.43 31.14
CA PHE A 360 8.25 -5.53 30.03
C PHE A 360 8.97 -4.20 29.76
N LEU A 361 8.25 -3.07 29.75
CA LEU A 361 8.84 -1.75 29.56
C LEU A 361 9.68 -1.28 30.73
N GLU A 362 9.32 -1.66 31.96
CA GLU A 362 10.11 -1.37 33.17
C GLU A 362 11.43 -2.14 33.19
N ALA A 363 11.43 -3.38 32.69
CA ALA A 363 12.63 -4.19 32.52
C ALA A 363 13.55 -3.72 31.37
N ARG A 364 13.01 -2.95 30.44
CA ARG A 364 13.67 -2.46 29.22
C ARG A 364 13.38 -0.97 28.98
N PRO A 365 13.81 -0.07 29.90
CA PRO A 365 13.49 1.36 29.82
C PRO A 365 14.07 2.02 28.55
N GLU A 366 15.16 1.50 28.02
CA GLU A 366 15.78 1.98 26.78
C GLU A 366 14.82 1.91 25.57
N LEU A 367 13.90 0.95 25.55
CA LEU A 367 12.95 0.81 24.44
C LEU A 367 11.99 2.00 24.28
N LYS A 368 11.72 2.73 25.38
CA LYS A 368 10.88 3.93 25.36
C LYS A 368 11.61 5.18 24.89
N THR A 369 12.93 5.20 24.99
CA THR A 369 13.73 6.42 24.77
C THR A 369 13.79 6.81 23.30
N PHE A 370 13.68 5.85 22.40
CA PHE A 370 13.95 6.05 20.98
C PHE A 370 12.70 6.16 20.12
N ILE A 371 11.55 5.74 20.65
CA ILE A 371 10.26 5.70 19.93
C ILE A 371 9.22 6.57 20.65
N HIS A 372 8.04 6.71 20.03
CA HIS A 372 6.89 7.27 20.74
C HIS A 372 6.58 6.43 21.98
N ASP A 373 6.43 7.06 23.15
CA ASP A 373 6.07 6.35 24.38
C ASP A 373 4.67 5.75 24.29
N PRO A 374 4.53 4.41 24.18
CA PRO A 374 3.23 3.76 23.99
C PRO A 374 2.33 3.85 25.22
N THR A 375 2.83 4.36 26.35
CA THR A 375 2.05 4.57 27.57
C THR A 375 1.40 5.96 27.61
N ARG A 376 1.88 6.91 26.79
CA ARG A 376 1.34 8.27 26.71
C ARG A 376 -0.05 8.26 26.08
N MET A 377 -0.98 8.99 26.68
CA MET A 377 -2.32 9.19 26.17
C MET A 377 -2.39 10.46 25.29
N GLY A 378 -3.05 10.36 24.16
CA GLY A 378 -3.38 11.47 23.28
C GLY A 378 -4.87 11.85 23.37
N HIS A 379 -5.40 12.43 22.31
CA HIS A 379 -6.79 12.86 22.20
C HIS A 379 -7.76 11.71 22.56
N ALA A 380 -8.81 12.01 23.31
CA ALA A 380 -9.82 11.05 23.78
C ALA A 380 -9.23 9.81 24.52
N GLY A 381 -8.08 9.94 25.19
CA GLY A 381 -7.43 8.84 25.90
C GLY A 381 -6.83 7.76 25.00
N ARG A 382 -6.68 8.03 23.70
CA ARG A 382 -6.08 7.11 22.72
C ARG A 382 -4.59 6.90 22.97
N ARG A 383 -4.09 5.76 22.56
CA ARG A 383 -2.66 5.44 22.57
C ARG A 383 -2.15 5.29 21.16
N LEU A 384 -0.84 5.51 20.97
CA LEU A 384 -0.19 5.46 19.68
C LEU A 384 0.92 4.42 19.67
N GLY A 385 0.86 3.47 18.75
CA GLY A 385 2.01 2.68 18.33
C GLY A 385 2.65 3.37 17.13
N ALA A 386 3.84 3.95 17.31
CA ALA A 386 4.56 4.65 16.25
C ALA A 386 6.07 4.58 16.47
N ILE A 387 6.84 4.49 15.39
CA ILE A 387 8.30 4.60 15.45
C ILE A 387 8.69 6.03 15.82
N LEU A 388 8.06 7.03 15.22
CA LEU A 388 8.40 8.43 15.39
C LEU A 388 7.73 9.01 16.63
N ASP A 389 8.53 9.54 17.55
CA ASP A 389 8.06 10.49 18.55
C ASP A 389 7.72 11.85 17.90
N GLU A 390 7.19 12.78 18.68
CA GLU A 390 6.79 14.10 18.16
C GLU A 390 7.95 14.87 17.50
N VAL A 391 9.15 14.79 18.06
CA VAL A 391 10.34 15.52 17.56
C VAL A 391 10.74 14.95 16.19
N LYS A 392 10.86 13.64 16.08
CA LYS A 392 11.20 12.97 14.81
C LYS A 392 10.11 13.20 13.76
N LEU A 393 8.85 13.12 14.18
CA LEU A 393 7.71 13.35 13.28
C LEU A 393 7.78 14.75 12.66
N ARG A 394 8.00 15.80 13.45
CA ARG A 394 8.13 17.19 12.96
C ARG A 394 9.29 17.32 11.97
N ARG A 395 10.45 16.74 12.26
CA ARG A 395 11.63 16.83 11.38
C ARG A 395 11.45 16.08 10.06
N VAL A 396 10.79 14.92 10.07
CA VAL A 396 10.47 14.18 8.83
C VAL A 396 9.43 14.94 8.02
N LEU A 397 8.38 15.48 8.67
CA LEU A 397 7.34 16.28 8.00
C LEU A 397 7.90 17.56 7.40
N GLU A 398 8.84 18.25 8.04
CA GLU A 398 9.50 19.43 7.51
C GLU A 398 10.11 19.18 6.13
N LYS A 399 10.81 18.04 5.95
CA LYS A 399 11.36 17.64 4.65
C LYS A 399 10.29 17.13 3.68
N MET A 400 9.37 16.33 4.16
CA MET A 400 8.32 15.74 3.32
C MET A 400 7.41 16.80 2.71
N LEU A 401 7.19 17.91 3.42
CA LEU A 401 6.30 19.01 3.02
C LEU A 401 7.05 20.18 2.36
N ASP A 402 8.35 20.08 2.14
CA ASP A 402 9.14 21.08 1.40
C ASP A 402 9.02 20.81 -0.11
N GLU A 403 8.61 21.84 -0.87
CA GLU A 403 8.49 21.77 -2.34
C GLU A 403 9.84 21.63 -3.05
N ASN A 404 10.94 22.03 -2.41
CA ASN A 404 12.30 21.79 -2.89
C ASN A 404 12.82 20.39 -2.56
N GLU A 405 12.10 19.64 -1.75
CA GLU A 405 12.43 18.26 -1.40
C GLU A 405 11.36 17.31 -1.96
N PHE A 406 10.43 16.85 -1.13
CA PHE A 406 9.49 15.78 -1.52
C PHE A 406 8.13 16.26 -2.02
N LEU A 407 7.65 17.41 -1.56
CA LEU A 407 6.29 17.86 -1.92
C LEU A 407 6.27 18.41 -3.34
N SER A 408 5.53 17.76 -4.23
CA SER A 408 5.29 18.23 -5.59
C SER A 408 3.88 18.82 -5.74
N PRO A 409 3.57 19.49 -6.86
CA PRO A 409 2.19 19.88 -7.16
C PRO A 409 1.21 18.70 -7.21
N HIS A 410 1.71 17.47 -7.34
CA HIS A 410 0.93 16.24 -7.60
C HIS A 410 1.09 15.14 -6.55
N GLY A 411 1.66 15.44 -5.38
CA GLY A 411 1.87 14.49 -4.28
C GLY A 411 3.31 14.43 -3.80
N ILE A 412 3.67 13.36 -3.08
CA ILE A 412 5.00 13.16 -2.51
C ILE A 412 5.87 12.38 -3.50
N ARG A 413 7.02 12.95 -3.85
CA ARG A 413 8.03 12.35 -4.73
C ARG A 413 8.70 11.12 -4.09
N SER A 414 9.07 10.15 -4.90
CA SER A 414 9.80 8.95 -4.45
C SER A 414 11.25 9.24 -4.03
N LEU A 415 11.88 10.25 -4.61
CA LEU A 415 13.19 10.77 -4.23
C LEU A 415 13.10 12.29 -4.10
N SER A 416 13.80 12.85 -3.11
CA SER A 416 13.87 14.29 -2.91
C SER A 416 14.48 15.01 -4.10
N ARG A 417 13.88 16.13 -4.51
CA ARG A 417 14.40 17.04 -5.52
C ARG A 417 15.78 17.64 -5.14
N PHE A 418 16.13 17.63 -3.85
CA PHE A 418 17.46 17.98 -3.37
C PHE A 418 18.58 17.28 -4.18
N HIS A 419 18.36 16.04 -4.61
CA HIS A 419 19.31 15.27 -5.41
C HIS A 419 19.43 15.71 -6.89
N ALA A 420 18.70 16.73 -7.33
CA ALA A 420 18.92 17.35 -8.63
C ALA A 420 20.26 18.10 -8.68
N GLU A 421 20.54 18.87 -7.63
CA GLU A 421 21.79 19.65 -7.50
C GLU A 421 22.85 18.91 -6.68
N HIS A 422 22.44 17.99 -5.80
CA HIS A 422 23.29 17.23 -4.89
C HIS A 422 23.07 15.72 -5.03
N PRO A 423 23.41 15.10 -6.18
CA PRO A 423 23.30 13.67 -6.35
C PRO A 423 24.09 12.92 -5.27
N TYR A 424 23.51 11.86 -4.72
CA TYR A 424 24.25 11.01 -3.78
C TYR A 424 25.29 10.19 -4.57
N VAL A 425 26.53 10.16 -4.09
CA VAL A 425 27.64 9.44 -4.72
C VAL A 425 28.31 8.51 -3.71
N PHE A 426 28.52 7.27 -4.12
CA PHE A 426 29.24 6.26 -3.36
C PHE A 426 30.30 5.59 -4.23
N ASN A 427 31.55 5.59 -3.74
CA ASN A 427 32.68 5.02 -4.48
C ASN A 427 33.15 3.72 -3.81
N VAL A 428 33.23 2.62 -4.57
CA VAL A 428 33.74 1.33 -4.10
C VAL A 428 34.43 0.59 -5.25
N GLY A 429 35.62 0.02 -4.97
CA GLY A 429 36.36 -0.74 -5.95
C GLY A 429 36.77 0.03 -7.20
N GLY A 430 36.89 1.36 -7.12
CA GLY A 430 37.20 2.22 -8.28
C GLY A 430 35.99 2.53 -9.18
N GLN A 431 34.80 2.08 -8.79
CA GLN A 431 33.55 2.37 -9.49
C GLN A 431 32.74 3.40 -8.70
N GLU A 432 32.18 4.38 -9.41
CA GLU A 432 31.22 5.35 -8.87
C GLU A 432 29.79 4.83 -9.03
N TYR A 433 29.03 4.88 -7.94
CA TYR A 433 27.59 4.62 -7.89
C TYR A 433 26.88 5.93 -7.55
N ARG A 434 25.87 6.29 -8.33
CA ARG A 434 25.22 7.60 -8.23
C ARG A 434 23.70 7.50 -8.19
N VAL A 435 23.07 8.34 -7.36
CA VAL A 435 21.61 8.49 -7.30
C VAL A 435 21.27 9.96 -7.54
N PRO A 436 20.97 10.35 -8.79
CA PRO A 436 20.44 11.67 -9.13
C PRO A 436 18.92 11.71 -9.00
N TYR A 437 18.35 12.91 -8.90
CA TYR A 437 16.90 13.12 -9.06
C TYR A 437 16.51 13.00 -10.54
N LEU A 438 15.57 12.11 -10.83
CA LEU A 438 15.07 11.82 -12.17
C LEU A 438 13.52 11.81 -12.09
N PRO A 439 12.84 12.93 -12.36
CA PRO A 439 11.40 13.01 -12.17
C PRO A 439 10.56 12.25 -13.21
N GLY A 440 11.17 11.81 -14.29
CA GLY A 440 10.53 11.09 -15.42
C GLY A 440 10.98 9.63 -15.51
N GLU A 441 11.50 9.26 -16.67
CA GLU A 441 11.98 7.91 -16.98
C GLU A 441 13.30 7.58 -16.26
N SER A 442 13.58 6.27 -16.10
CA SER A 442 14.86 5.79 -15.56
C SER A 442 15.99 5.99 -16.55
N ASP A 443 17.18 6.35 -16.04
CA ASP A 443 18.43 6.37 -16.79
C ASP A 443 19.29 5.12 -16.57
N THR A 444 18.76 4.13 -15.82
CA THR A 444 19.48 2.89 -15.51
C THR A 444 18.77 1.68 -16.10
N GLY A 445 19.55 0.61 -16.39
CA GLY A 445 19.00 -0.69 -16.80
C GLY A 445 18.60 -1.59 -15.64
N MET A 446 18.59 -1.11 -14.39
CA MET A 446 18.15 -1.89 -13.25
C MET A 446 16.72 -2.40 -13.46
N PHE A 447 16.51 -3.69 -13.22
CA PHE A 447 15.20 -4.34 -13.36
C PHE A 447 14.50 -4.07 -14.70
N GLY A 448 15.29 -3.96 -15.79
CA GLY A 448 14.80 -3.70 -17.14
C GLY A 448 14.64 -2.22 -17.49
N GLY A 449 14.74 -1.30 -16.54
CA GLY A 449 14.68 0.14 -16.76
C GLY A 449 13.31 0.72 -17.08
N ASN A 450 12.25 -0.07 -16.93
CA ASN A 450 10.86 0.30 -17.24
C ASN A 450 10.09 0.87 -16.03
N SER A 451 10.76 1.03 -14.90
CA SER A 451 10.22 1.61 -13.68
C SER A 451 11.24 2.57 -13.07
N ASN A 452 10.78 3.66 -12.50
CA ASN A 452 11.66 4.67 -11.90
C ASN A 452 11.18 5.12 -10.52
N TRP A 453 12.03 4.92 -9.50
CA TRP A 453 11.80 5.33 -8.11
C TRP A 453 12.70 6.51 -7.69
N ARG A 454 13.29 7.24 -8.64
CA ARG A 454 14.21 8.37 -8.39
C ARG A 454 13.59 9.74 -8.66
N GLY A 455 12.31 9.93 -8.27
CA GLY A 455 11.66 11.24 -8.34
C GLY A 455 10.18 11.24 -8.70
N PRO A 456 9.64 10.26 -9.45
CA PRO A 456 8.22 10.21 -9.79
C PRO A 456 7.29 10.11 -8.58
N ILE A 457 6.00 10.37 -8.83
CA ILE A 457 4.92 10.18 -7.87
C ILE A 457 4.35 8.77 -8.02
N TRP A 458 4.27 8.04 -6.91
CA TRP A 458 3.69 6.71 -6.81
C TRP A 458 2.49 6.74 -5.88
N VAL A 459 1.30 6.46 -6.40
CA VAL A 459 0.03 6.57 -5.65
C VAL A 459 -0.01 5.66 -4.43
N PRO A 460 0.42 4.37 -4.49
CA PRO A 460 0.27 3.46 -3.34
C PRO A 460 1.03 3.93 -2.09
N VAL A 461 2.27 4.42 -2.25
CA VAL A 461 3.06 4.90 -1.09
C VAL A 461 2.49 6.22 -0.56
N ASN A 462 2.01 7.10 -1.44
CA ASN A 462 1.29 8.32 -1.03
C ASN A 462 0.02 7.97 -0.22
N ALA A 463 -0.74 6.96 -0.63
CA ALA A 463 -1.89 6.48 0.11
C ALA A 463 -1.53 5.97 1.52
N LEU A 464 -0.39 5.28 1.64
CA LEU A 464 0.12 4.83 2.93
C LEU A 464 0.54 6.00 3.83
N ILE A 465 1.16 7.05 3.27
CA ILE A 465 1.50 8.30 3.97
C ILE A 465 0.21 8.98 4.47
N ILE A 466 -0.79 9.15 3.62
CA ILE A 466 -2.10 9.72 4.00
C ILE A 466 -2.71 8.94 5.17
N ARG A 467 -2.72 7.61 5.09
CA ARG A 467 -3.17 6.76 6.21
C ARG A 467 -2.38 7.06 7.49
N GLY A 468 -1.07 7.13 7.41
CA GLY A 468 -0.20 7.42 8.55
C GLY A 468 -0.54 8.76 9.21
N LEU A 469 -0.70 9.82 8.41
CA LEU A 469 -1.05 11.16 8.89
C LEU A 469 -2.41 11.18 9.61
N LEU A 470 -3.40 10.47 9.10
CA LEU A 470 -4.72 10.35 9.75
C LEU A 470 -4.63 9.61 11.09
N GLN A 471 -3.76 8.60 11.23
CA GLN A 471 -3.52 7.93 12.51
C GLN A 471 -2.86 8.88 13.53
N TYR A 472 -1.86 9.65 13.11
CA TYR A 472 -1.26 10.68 13.97
C TYR A 472 -2.27 11.76 14.33
N TYR A 473 -3.12 12.20 13.39
CA TYR A 473 -4.16 13.18 13.68
C TYR A 473 -5.17 12.69 14.73
N ALA A 474 -5.62 11.45 14.61
CA ALA A 474 -6.53 10.85 15.60
C ALA A 474 -5.93 10.82 17.02
N TYR A 475 -4.60 10.77 17.12
CA TYR A 475 -3.88 10.80 18.39
C TYR A 475 -3.58 12.21 18.90
N TYR A 476 -2.99 13.08 18.06
CA TYR A 476 -2.54 14.41 18.46
C TYR A 476 -3.64 15.47 18.46
N GLY A 477 -4.69 15.28 17.65
CA GLY A 477 -5.77 16.25 17.49
C GLY A 477 -5.34 17.52 16.75
N ASN A 478 -6.07 18.61 17.00
CA ASN A 478 -5.86 19.91 16.33
C ASN A 478 -4.65 20.69 16.84
N GLU A 479 -4.15 20.36 18.03
CA GLU A 479 -3.03 21.08 18.66
C GLU A 479 -1.69 20.84 17.95
N PHE A 480 -1.53 19.69 17.29
CA PHE A 480 -0.35 19.41 16.49
C PHE A 480 -0.50 20.01 15.10
N THR A 481 0.24 21.07 14.84
CA THR A 481 0.29 21.72 13.52
C THR A 481 1.72 21.75 12.97
N VAL A 482 1.81 21.80 11.64
CA VAL A 482 3.05 21.95 10.86
C VAL A 482 2.80 22.92 9.70
N GLU A 483 3.86 23.53 9.20
CA GLU A 483 3.75 24.29 7.95
C GLU A 483 3.55 23.37 6.75
N CYS A 484 2.58 23.69 5.92
CA CYS A 484 2.33 22.98 4.67
C CYS A 484 1.89 23.95 3.55
N PRO A 485 2.71 24.14 2.51
CA PRO A 485 4.13 23.70 2.35
C PRO A 485 5.08 24.26 3.41
N THR A 486 6.20 23.59 3.65
CA THR A 486 7.27 24.07 4.54
C THR A 486 7.78 25.45 4.09
N GLY A 487 7.91 26.40 5.01
CA GLY A 487 8.33 27.77 4.72
C GLY A 487 7.21 28.69 4.20
N SER A 488 5.97 28.21 4.08
CA SER A 488 4.83 29.01 3.60
C SER A 488 4.17 29.89 4.66
N GLY A 489 4.45 29.66 5.96
CA GLY A 489 3.75 30.25 7.07
C GLY A 489 2.34 29.68 7.33
N ARG A 490 1.83 28.79 6.47
CA ARG A 490 0.48 28.20 6.59
C ARG A 490 0.52 27.00 7.53
N GLN A 491 0.00 27.17 8.74
CA GLN A 491 -0.11 26.09 9.72
C GLN A 491 -1.30 25.19 9.42
N MET A 492 -1.08 23.88 9.37
CA MET A 492 -2.08 22.86 9.12
C MET A 492 -1.98 21.75 10.16
N ASN A 493 -3.13 21.22 10.64
CA ASN A 493 -3.15 19.98 11.38
C ASN A 493 -2.94 18.78 10.44
N LEU A 494 -2.70 17.58 11.00
CA LEU A 494 -2.34 16.43 10.17
C LEU A 494 -3.48 15.88 9.32
N TYR A 495 -4.75 16.15 9.65
CA TYR A 495 -5.88 15.88 8.75
C TYR A 495 -5.81 16.76 7.51
N GLN A 496 -5.62 18.07 7.70
CA GLN A 496 -5.48 19.02 6.59
C GLN A 496 -4.27 18.71 5.70
N VAL A 497 -3.15 18.27 6.30
CA VAL A 497 -1.98 17.82 5.52
C VAL A 497 -2.31 16.56 4.69
N ALA A 498 -3.02 15.61 5.26
CA ALA A 498 -3.44 14.39 4.55
C ALA A 498 -4.41 14.73 3.40
N GLU A 499 -5.35 15.66 3.62
CA GLU A 499 -6.28 16.17 2.63
C GLU A 499 -5.56 16.91 1.49
N GLU A 500 -4.60 17.77 1.82
CA GLU A 500 -3.75 18.48 0.85
C GLU A 500 -2.99 17.52 -0.05
N ILE A 501 -2.33 16.49 0.51
CA ILE A 501 -1.62 15.47 -0.27
C ILE A 501 -2.60 14.70 -1.16
N SER A 502 -3.75 14.28 -0.64
CA SER A 502 -4.79 13.60 -1.41
C SER A 502 -5.33 14.47 -2.55
N GLY A 503 -5.55 15.75 -2.30
CA GLY A 503 -5.97 16.73 -3.29
C GLY A 503 -4.93 16.91 -4.40
N ARG A 504 -3.64 16.97 -4.07
CA ARG A 504 -2.54 17.04 -5.03
C ARG A 504 -2.51 15.79 -5.92
N ILE A 505 -2.71 14.58 -5.36
CA ILE A 505 -2.80 13.35 -6.16
C ILE A 505 -4.04 13.35 -7.04
N ALA A 506 -5.19 13.76 -6.50
CA ALA A 506 -6.43 13.86 -7.28
C ALA A 506 -6.28 14.83 -8.46
N SER A 507 -5.52 15.92 -8.29
CA SER A 507 -5.25 16.90 -9.35
C SER A 507 -4.58 16.29 -10.59
N LEU A 508 -3.90 15.15 -10.49
CA LEU A 508 -3.36 14.42 -11.65
C LEU A 508 -4.46 14.10 -12.67
N PHE A 509 -5.62 13.71 -12.16
CA PHE A 509 -6.74 13.16 -12.95
C PHE A 509 -7.84 14.19 -13.21
N LEU A 510 -7.98 15.19 -12.35
CA LEU A 510 -9.00 16.23 -12.47
C LEU A 510 -8.60 17.28 -13.51
N ARG A 511 -9.62 17.90 -14.12
CA ARG A 511 -9.41 19.01 -15.06
C ARG A 511 -8.96 20.25 -14.31
N GLY A 512 -7.83 20.81 -14.74
CA GLY A 512 -7.37 22.11 -14.30
C GLY A 512 -8.24 23.26 -14.81
N LYS A 513 -7.92 24.49 -14.41
CA LYS A 513 -8.61 25.70 -14.87
C LYS A 513 -8.53 25.90 -16.38
N ASP A 514 -7.52 25.35 -17.02
CA ASP A 514 -7.30 25.34 -18.48
C ASP A 514 -8.06 24.21 -19.18
N GLY A 515 -8.82 23.39 -18.44
CA GLY A 515 -9.57 22.24 -18.93
C GLY A 515 -8.71 20.99 -19.20
N ARG A 516 -7.39 21.03 -18.95
CA ARG A 516 -6.46 19.93 -19.18
C ARG A 516 -6.31 19.05 -17.94
N ARG A 517 -5.96 17.78 -18.16
CA ARG A 517 -5.60 16.83 -17.10
C ARG A 517 -4.09 16.65 -17.08
N PRO A 518 -3.38 16.87 -15.96
CA PRO A 518 -1.93 16.64 -15.89
C PRO A 518 -1.48 15.25 -16.33
N VAL A 519 -2.25 14.20 -16.00
CA VAL A 519 -1.97 12.82 -16.37
C VAL A 519 -1.74 12.63 -17.88
N ASN A 520 -2.44 13.38 -18.71
CA ASN A 520 -2.32 13.29 -20.17
C ASN A 520 -1.10 14.04 -20.72
N GLY A 521 -0.35 14.77 -19.89
CA GLY A 521 0.83 15.50 -20.32
C GLY A 521 0.60 16.37 -21.56
N GLY A 522 1.49 16.23 -22.56
CA GLY A 522 1.39 16.92 -23.86
C GLY A 522 0.50 16.25 -24.89
N GLU A 523 -0.14 15.10 -24.60
CA GLU A 523 -0.90 14.32 -25.59
C GLU A 523 -2.22 15.02 -25.94
N GLN A 524 -2.21 15.75 -27.06
CA GLN A 524 -3.32 16.60 -27.50
C GLN A 524 -4.62 15.78 -27.73
N LYS A 525 -4.52 14.56 -28.23
CA LYS A 525 -5.67 13.70 -28.47
C LYS A 525 -6.44 13.40 -27.18
N LEU A 526 -5.73 13.06 -26.10
CA LEU A 526 -6.32 12.78 -24.80
C LEU A 526 -6.83 14.04 -24.08
N GLN A 527 -6.32 15.22 -24.46
CA GLN A 527 -6.77 16.48 -23.89
C GLN A 527 -8.01 17.07 -24.57
N GLU A 528 -8.10 16.99 -25.89
CA GLU A 528 -9.02 17.83 -26.69
C GLU A 528 -10.02 17.04 -27.52
N ASP A 529 -9.70 15.81 -27.98
CA ASP A 529 -10.57 15.03 -28.83
C ASP A 529 -11.85 14.61 -28.07
N PRO A 530 -13.06 14.95 -28.59
CA PRO A 530 -14.31 14.66 -27.91
C PRO A 530 -14.60 13.18 -27.69
N HIS A 531 -13.93 12.27 -28.40
CA HIS A 531 -14.06 10.82 -28.21
C HIS A 531 -13.11 10.28 -27.14
N TRP A 532 -12.06 11.03 -26.76
CA TRP A 532 -11.02 10.54 -25.86
C TRP A 532 -10.87 11.35 -24.58
N ARG A 533 -11.12 12.64 -24.61
CA ARG A 533 -10.86 13.58 -23.50
C ARG A 533 -11.55 13.26 -22.16
N ASP A 534 -12.63 12.47 -22.20
CA ASP A 534 -13.39 12.09 -21.01
C ASP A 534 -13.00 10.69 -20.49
N TYR A 535 -12.13 9.97 -21.20
CA TYR A 535 -11.57 8.70 -20.77
C TYR A 535 -10.25 8.94 -20.03
N VAL A 536 -10.22 8.55 -18.75
CA VAL A 536 -9.07 8.74 -17.88
C VAL A 536 -8.19 7.49 -17.94
N GLN A 537 -6.89 7.70 -18.10
CA GLN A 537 -5.90 6.63 -18.02
C GLN A 537 -5.22 6.64 -16.65
N PHE A 538 -5.04 5.46 -16.07
CA PHE A 538 -4.46 5.29 -14.74
C PHE A 538 -3.08 4.67 -14.91
N TYR A 539 -2.09 5.52 -15.17
CA TYR A 539 -0.70 5.11 -15.37
C TYR A 539 -0.08 4.52 -14.10
N GLU A 540 1.00 3.81 -14.28
CA GLU A 540 1.73 3.13 -13.21
C GLU A 540 2.32 4.13 -12.20
N TYR A 541 2.95 5.22 -12.70
CA TYR A 541 3.49 6.32 -11.93
C TYR A 541 3.42 7.64 -12.72
N PHE A 542 3.81 8.74 -12.09
CA PHE A 542 3.59 10.07 -12.67
C PHE A 542 4.86 10.91 -12.53
N HIS A 543 5.13 11.74 -13.55
CA HIS A 543 6.27 12.64 -13.54
C HIS A 543 6.28 13.54 -12.31
N GLY A 544 7.40 13.58 -11.57
CA GLY A 544 7.53 14.24 -10.28
C GLY A 544 7.24 15.74 -10.25
N ASP A 545 7.38 16.46 -11.39
CA ASP A 545 7.22 17.91 -11.43
C ASP A 545 5.97 18.37 -12.17
N HIS A 546 5.52 17.69 -13.23
CA HIS A 546 4.37 18.12 -14.04
C HIS A 546 3.22 17.11 -14.15
N GLY A 547 3.34 15.95 -13.51
CA GLY A 547 2.25 15.00 -13.34
C GLY A 547 1.84 14.17 -14.55
N ALA A 548 2.59 14.20 -15.67
CA ALA A 548 2.29 13.32 -16.81
C ALA A 548 2.43 11.86 -16.43
N GLY A 549 1.51 11.02 -16.90
CA GLY A 549 1.53 9.58 -16.67
C GLY A 549 2.71 8.89 -17.36
N LEU A 550 3.29 7.91 -16.69
CA LEU A 550 4.48 7.17 -17.09
C LEU A 550 4.31 5.68 -16.75
N GLY A 551 5.18 4.84 -17.32
CA GLY A 551 5.10 3.39 -17.16
C GLY A 551 3.89 2.79 -17.88
N ALA A 552 3.34 1.71 -17.34
CA ALA A 552 2.16 1.06 -17.90
C ALA A 552 0.96 2.02 -17.94
N SER A 553 0.38 2.22 -19.13
CA SER A 553 -0.66 3.22 -19.35
C SER A 553 -2.05 2.79 -18.87
N HIS A 554 -2.26 1.49 -18.69
CA HIS A 554 -3.52 0.90 -18.25
C HIS A 554 -3.49 0.45 -16.79
N GLN A 555 -2.43 0.72 -16.06
CA GLN A 555 -2.25 0.31 -14.68
C GLN A 555 -3.34 0.91 -13.79
N THR A 556 -4.52 0.29 -13.80
CA THR A 556 -5.64 0.72 -12.97
C THR A 556 -5.55 0.19 -11.54
N GLY A 557 -4.78 -0.84 -11.30
CA GLY A 557 -4.66 -1.53 -10.04
C GLY A 557 -4.35 -0.61 -8.87
N TRP A 558 -3.09 -0.44 -8.52
CA TRP A 558 -2.75 0.40 -7.38
C TRP A 558 -3.00 1.91 -7.59
N THR A 559 -2.99 2.40 -8.85
CA THR A 559 -3.38 3.80 -9.16
C THR A 559 -4.89 4.00 -9.01
N GLY A 560 -5.70 2.96 -9.21
CA GLY A 560 -7.13 2.95 -8.91
C GLY A 560 -7.46 3.26 -7.44
N PHE A 561 -6.47 3.24 -6.55
CA PHE A 561 -6.60 3.71 -5.16
C PHE A 561 -7.09 5.16 -5.07
N ILE A 562 -6.93 5.98 -6.13
CA ILE A 562 -7.49 7.35 -6.16
C ILE A 562 -9.00 7.36 -5.87
N ALA A 563 -9.73 6.32 -6.26
CA ALA A 563 -11.15 6.17 -5.93
C ALA A 563 -11.37 6.17 -4.41
N ARG A 564 -10.51 5.50 -3.65
CA ARG A 564 -10.60 5.47 -2.18
C ARG A 564 -10.21 6.82 -1.58
N GLY A 565 -9.22 7.52 -2.14
CA GLY A 565 -8.83 8.87 -1.71
C GLY A 565 -9.97 9.87 -1.88
N LEU A 566 -10.59 9.92 -3.07
CA LEU A 566 -11.76 10.76 -3.36
C LEU A 566 -12.95 10.42 -2.43
N HIS A 567 -13.23 9.14 -2.23
CA HIS A 567 -14.29 8.70 -1.33
C HIS A 567 -14.04 9.16 0.10
N LEU A 568 -12.84 8.92 0.64
CA LEU A 568 -12.50 9.17 2.03
C LEU A 568 -12.74 10.64 2.42
N PHE A 569 -12.18 11.60 1.68
CA PHE A 569 -12.29 13.02 2.00
C PHE A 569 -13.63 13.64 1.58
N ALA A 570 -14.45 12.94 0.80
CA ALA A 570 -15.82 13.30 0.52
C ALA A 570 -16.82 12.85 1.59
N THR A 571 -16.44 11.84 2.42
CA THR A 571 -17.33 11.21 3.40
C THR A 571 -16.84 11.32 4.84
N THR A 572 -15.60 11.75 5.08
CA THR A 572 -15.00 11.77 6.43
C THR A 572 -14.46 13.16 6.75
N THR A 573 -14.88 13.75 7.87
CA THR A 573 -14.41 15.05 8.34
C THR A 573 -13.34 14.92 9.44
N ALA A 574 -12.63 16.02 9.70
CA ALA A 574 -11.66 16.11 10.79
C ALA A 574 -12.28 15.80 12.15
N GLU A 575 -13.50 16.33 12.40
CA GLU A 575 -14.26 16.13 13.63
C GLU A 575 -14.62 14.65 13.82
N GLN A 576 -15.10 13.98 12.76
CA GLN A 576 -15.40 12.55 12.80
C GLN A 576 -14.15 11.72 13.13
N VAL A 577 -12.98 12.06 12.59
CA VAL A 577 -11.72 11.37 12.94
C VAL A 577 -11.37 11.58 14.42
N LEU A 578 -11.61 12.76 14.99
CA LEU A 578 -11.40 13.00 16.41
C LEU A 578 -12.40 12.27 17.30
N GLU A 579 -13.65 12.14 16.87
CA GLU A 579 -14.71 11.44 17.60
C GLU A 579 -14.55 9.93 17.53
N LEU A 580 -14.43 9.38 16.32
CA LEU A 580 -14.51 7.94 16.03
C LEU A 580 -13.15 7.27 15.83
N GLY A 581 -12.05 8.05 15.86
CA GLY A 581 -10.70 7.54 15.61
C GLY A 581 -10.56 6.94 14.22
N LYS A 582 -9.89 5.81 14.15
CA LYS A 582 -9.71 5.08 12.88
C LYS A 582 -11.02 4.51 12.29
N GLY A 583 -12.08 4.41 13.09
CA GLY A 583 -13.41 4.01 12.64
C GLY A 583 -14.05 4.98 11.66
N ALA A 584 -13.73 6.28 11.78
CA ALA A 584 -14.27 7.33 10.92
C ALA A 584 -14.13 7.03 9.41
N ALA A 585 -13.06 6.37 9.01
CA ALA A 585 -12.82 6.00 7.61
C ALA A 585 -13.84 4.99 7.04
N PHE A 586 -14.68 4.38 7.88
CA PHE A 586 -15.61 3.32 7.50
C PHE A 586 -17.08 3.67 7.74
N GLU A 587 -17.39 4.68 8.56
CA GLU A 587 -18.76 4.97 9.03
C GLU A 587 -19.75 5.36 7.91
N GLU A 588 -19.34 6.16 6.93
CA GLU A 588 -20.22 6.65 5.87
C GLU A 588 -20.22 5.81 4.59
N VAL A 589 -19.69 4.60 4.65
CA VAL A 589 -19.84 3.67 3.53
C VAL A 589 -21.28 3.15 3.43
N ASN A 590 -22.13 3.38 4.46
CA ASN A 590 -23.52 2.99 4.48
C ASN A 590 -24.48 4.20 4.58
N PRO A 591 -24.96 4.75 3.44
CA PRO A 591 -25.86 5.92 3.44
C PRO A 591 -27.29 5.66 3.97
N GLN A 592 -27.62 4.47 4.50
CA GLN A 592 -29.00 4.10 4.83
C GLN A 592 -29.48 4.53 6.21
N GLU A 593 -28.64 5.06 7.10
CA GLU A 593 -29.08 5.51 8.43
C GLU A 593 -29.32 7.02 8.59
N ALA A 594 -28.96 7.86 7.63
CA ALA A 594 -29.23 9.30 7.69
C ALA A 594 -30.64 9.71 7.18
N GLY A 595 -31.53 8.79 6.92
CA GLY A 595 -32.90 9.03 6.45
C GLY A 595 -33.85 7.92 6.82
N SER A 596 -34.56 8.09 7.93
CA SER A 596 -35.81 7.41 8.35
C SER A 596 -36.40 6.36 7.40
N GLY A 597 -36.44 5.11 7.87
CA GLY A 597 -37.59 4.20 7.69
C GLY A 597 -37.92 3.72 6.29
N THR A 598 -37.46 2.58 5.98
CA THR A 598 -38.10 1.38 5.43
C THR A 598 -37.09 0.53 4.67
N ASN A 599 -36.84 -0.63 5.22
CA ASN A 599 -35.99 -1.66 4.65
C ASN A 599 -36.62 -2.27 3.38
N PRO A 600 -35.93 -2.42 2.26
CA PRO A 600 -36.23 -3.49 1.34
C PRO A 600 -35.27 -4.67 1.54
N ALA A 601 -35.87 -5.85 1.59
CA ALA A 601 -35.24 -7.15 1.79
C ALA A 601 -34.14 -7.47 0.75
N PRO A 602 -33.16 -8.31 1.11
CA PRO A 602 -32.05 -8.67 0.22
C PRO A 602 -32.55 -9.56 -0.94
N ARG A 603 -32.06 -9.25 -2.11
CA ARG A 603 -32.15 -10.13 -3.30
C ARG A 603 -30.79 -10.70 -3.63
#